data_3520d55181174ffc9bbc06fd478419a3
#
_entry.id   3520d55181174ffc9bbc06fd478419a3
#
_cell.length_a   1.000
_cell.length_b   1.000
_cell.length_c   1.000
_cell.angle_alpha   90.00
_cell.angle_beta   90.00
_cell.angle_gamma   90.00
#
_symmetry.space_group_name_H-M   'P 1'
#
loop_
_entity.id
_entity.type
_entity.pdbx_description
1 polymer ?
#
loop_
_entity_poly.entity_id
_entity_poly.type
_entity_poly.pdbx_seq_one_letter_code
_entity_poly.pdbx_strand_id
1 'polypeptide(L)'
;HRDLHSFPTRRSSDLVHDISHLDALWEIADLIGSDELVLSPPEAFVFGGAILLHDAAMTLAAYPRGIEELRELTEWKDIASLRAKDSASDNFESSILIDVLRILHARTSERLATQPWSVTAGDGKATDQFHIIEDTDLRKFYGPTIGIVAHSHWWPITKVESKLNKHLGSMPPHTRNDVDILKIACLLRTSDACHLDRRRAPPFIRALDRPTGLAELHWQFQGRLAFPRISGDALQFTASEACPIEEADSWWLGYDAFTLADKELRETDLLLRDNKRAGLKVNRVKGASNPVELASDIPVSGWKPVNSQFHVSDVPRIVETLGGSKLYGGDSRAPLRELLQNSADAIQARRRLQDDPDWGKIKVCLIERSDGTWLVVEDDGVGMSERVLTKSLLDFGSSFWRSSGISEEFPGLAARGMNSIGRFGIGFFSVFMLGDEVHITTRRYDFGVDKTLRLSLKQGIGSRPILSIAPASDAPKNGGTKIAVKLRSDPRQDKIFSFSVPGQKKHNPFDLFEENLVATDLHRLIGQ
;
A
#
# COMPACT_ATOMS: atom_id res chain seq x y z
N HIS A 1 -1.78 -13.35 -4.86
CA HIS A 1 -1.38 -11.97 -5.18
C HIS A 1 -0.80 -11.34 -3.92
N ARG A 2 0.51 -11.42 -3.78
CA ARG A 2 1.26 -10.55 -2.85
C ARG A 2 1.10 -9.14 -3.40
N ASP A 3 0.77 -8.21 -2.52
CA ASP A 3 0.64 -6.79 -2.86
C ASP A 3 1.85 -6.31 -3.69
N LEU A 4 1.69 -6.25 -5.00
CA LEU A 4 2.66 -5.68 -5.94
C LEU A 4 2.86 -4.16 -5.74
N HIS A 5 2.19 -3.59 -4.72
CA HIS A 5 2.32 -2.19 -4.33
C HIS A 5 3.20 -1.94 -3.09
N SER A 6 3.64 -3.00 -2.41
CA SER A 6 4.78 -2.88 -1.52
C SER A 6 6.02 -3.11 -2.36
N PHE A 7 6.79 -2.05 -2.61
CA PHE A 7 8.09 -2.15 -3.27
C PHE A 7 8.87 -3.36 -2.71
N PRO A 8 9.43 -4.27 -3.52
CA PRO A 8 10.37 -5.28 -3.01
C PRO A 8 11.54 -4.62 -2.26
N THR A 9 11.97 -3.42 -2.69
CA THR A 9 12.88 -2.54 -1.95
C THR A 9 12.34 -2.14 -0.58
N ARG A 10 11.01 -2.07 -0.38
CA ARG A 10 10.38 -1.80 0.93
C ARG A 10 10.59 -2.92 1.96
N ARG A 11 11.02 -4.11 1.55
CA ARG A 11 11.40 -5.22 2.42
C ARG A 11 12.90 -5.44 2.48
N SER A 12 13.70 -4.58 1.83
CA SER A 12 15.15 -4.73 1.72
C SER A 12 15.94 -4.16 2.91
N SER A 13 15.31 -3.82 4.02
CA SER A 13 15.98 -3.28 5.21
C SER A 13 16.95 -4.25 5.90
N ASP A 14 16.97 -5.51 5.44
CA ASP A 14 17.96 -6.50 5.88
C ASP A 14 19.22 -6.46 5.00
N LEU A 15 19.26 -5.56 4.00
CA LEU A 15 20.42 -5.29 3.15
C LEU A 15 21.25 -4.15 3.74
N VAL A 16 22.50 -4.07 3.31
CA VAL A 16 23.44 -3.03 3.79
C VAL A 16 23.04 -1.64 3.29
N HIS A 17 22.84 -0.72 4.22
CA HIS A 17 22.58 0.71 3.99
C HIS A 17 23.75 1.55 4.53
N ASP A 18 24.97 1.23 4.08
CA ASP A 18 26.20 1.93 4.47
C ASP A 18 26.65 2.94 3.40
N ILE A 19 27.84 3.46 3.55
CA ILE A 19 28.42 4.42 2.61
C ILE A 19 28.48 3.90 1.18
N SER A 20 28.63 2.58 0.99
CA SER A 20 28.68 1.99 -0.35
C SER A 20 27.33 2.06 -1.07
N HIS A 21 26.21 2.02 -0.32
CA HIS A 21 24.90 2.29 -0.87
C HIS A 21 24.75 3.77 -1.26
N LEU A 22 25.18 4.68 -0.40
CA LEU A 22 25.07 6.13 -0.66
C LEU A 22 25.91 6.54 -1.89
N ASP A 23 27.13 6.01 -2.01
CA ASP A 23 27.99 6.24 -3.18
C ASP A 23 27.35 5.67 -4.46
N ALA A 24 26.74 4.48 -4.37
CA ALA A 24 26.07 3.88 -5.50
C ALA A 24 24.88 4.70 -6.02
N LEU A 25 24.16 5.40 -5.16
CA LEU A 25 23.07 6.28 -5.61
C LEU A 25 23.56 7.42 -6.49
N TRP A 26 24.73 7.99 -6.19
CA TRP A 26 25.38 8.98 -7.04
C TRP A 26 25.80 8.39 -8.38
N GLU A 27 26.46 7.23 -8.37
CA GLU A 27 26.90 6.54 -9.58
C GLU A 27 25.73 6.16 -10.49
N ILE A 28 24.61 5.68 -9.90
CA ILE A 28 23.42 5.34 -10.66
C ILE A 28 22.73 6.58 -11.19
N ALA A 29 22.65 7.66 -10.39
CA ALA A 29 22.10 8.94 -10.86
C ALA A 29 22.86 9.49 -12.07
N ASP A 30 24.19 9.40 -12.06
CA ASP A 30 25.04 9.77 -13.20
C ASP A 30 24.82 8.84 -14.40
N LEU A 31 24.66 7.54 -14.13
CA LEU A 31 24.44 6.53 -15.17
C LEU A 31 23.08 6.72 -15.88
N ILE A 32 21.99 6.98 -15.13
CA ILE A 32 20.64 7.10 -15.68
C ILE A 32 20.30 8.51 -16.16
N GLY A 33 21.02 9.53 -15.67
CA GLY A 33 20.82 10.92 -16.07
C GLY A 33 21.22 11.17 -17.52
N SER A 34 20.42 11.96 -18.26
CA SER A 34 20.83 12.42 -19.58
C SER A 34 21.84 13.57 -19.50
N ASP A 35 22.55 13.82 -20.59
CA ASP A 35 23.53 14.92 -20.68
C ASP A 35 22.90 16.30 -20.45
N GLU A 36 21.56 16.40 -20.58
CA GLU A 36 20.79 17.62 -20.32
C GLU A 36 20.29 17.70 -18.86
N LEU A 37 20.37 16.60 -18.10
CA LEU A 37 19.86 16.51 -16.72
C LEU A 37 20.97 16.84 -15.70
N VAL A 38 21.69 17.95 -15.95
CA VAL A 38 22.80 18.38 -15.12
C VAL A 38 22.31 18.99 -13.80
N LEU A 39 22.96 18.65 -12.70
CA LEU A 39 22.72 19.27 -11.40
C LEU A 39 23.57 20.55 -11.25
N SER A 40 22.90 21.67 -10.93
CA SER A 40 23.58 22.86 -10.44
C SER A 40 24.18 22.64 -9.05
N PRO A 41 25.17 23.45 -8.59
CA PRO A 41 25.75 23.27 -7.25
C PRO A 41 24.73 23.19 -6.10
N PRO A 42 23.68 24.05 -6.03
CA PRO A 42 22.69 23.94 -4.98
C PRO A 42 21.80 22.69 -5.14
N GLU A 43 21.54 22.26 -6.36
CA GLU A 43 20.83 21.01 -6.60
C GLU A 43 21.65 19.78 -6.17
N ALA A 44 22.95 19.77 -6.44
CA ALA A 44 23.86 18.72 -5.99
C ALA A 44 23.94 18.69 -4.45
N PHE A 45 23.92 19.85 -3.79
CA PHE A 45 23.88 19.93 -2.32
C PHE A 45 22.57 19.33 -1.76
N VAL A 46 21.43 19.70 -2.33
CA VAL A 46 20.12 19.16 -1.90
C VAL A 46 20.01 17.67 -2.21
N PHE A 47 20.48 17.23 -3.37
CA PHE A 47 20.48 15.81 -3.76
C PHE A 47 21.36 14.98 -2.83
N GLY A 48 22.59 15.42 -2.57
CA GLY A 48 23.50 14.73 -1.64
C GLY A 48 22.96 14.66 -0.22
N GLY A 49 22.39 15.76 0.26
CA GLY A 49 21.70 15.78 1.56
C GLY A 49 20.53 14.81 1.62
N ALA A 50 19.74 14.73 0.55
CA ALA A 50 18.61 13.79 0.48
C ALA A 50 19.08 12.32 0.38
N ILE A 51 20.15 12.02 -0.37
CA ILE A 51 20.80 10.70 -0.39
C ILE A 51 21.25 10.30 1.02
N LEU A 52 21.91 11.19 1.75
CA LEU A 52 22.39 10.89 3.12
C LEU A 52 21.25 10.62 4.10
N LEU A 53 20.09 11.24 3.90
CA LEU A 53 19.01 11.20 4.87
C LEU A 53 17.86 10.24 4.54
N HIS A 54 17.69 9.79 3.28
CA HIS A 54 16.47 9.08 2.88
C HIS A 54 16.18 7.83 3.74
N ASP A 55 17.21 7.06 4.08
CA ASP A 55 17.14 5.86 4.92
C ASP A 55 17.79 6.04 6.31
N ALA A 56 18.31 7.24 6.64
CA ALA A 56 19.00 7.47 7.92
C ALA A 56 18.13 7.17 9.16
N ALA A 57 16.82 7.25 9.02
CA ALA A 57 15.90 6.91 10.10
C ALA A 57 15.56 5.41 10.21
N MET A 58 16.26 4.53 9.48
CA MET A 58 16.28 3.08 9.73
C MET A 58 17.04 2.69 10.99
N THR A 59 17.67 3.63 11.68
CA THR A 59 18.40 3.41 12.92
C THR A 59 17.74 4.12 14.11
N LEU A 60 17.93 3.59 15.31
CA LEU A 60 17.44 4.22 16.55
C LEU A 60 18.07 5.60 16.81
N ALA A 61 19.25 5.88 16.24
CA ALA A 61 19.90 7.18 16.37
C ALA A 61 19.08 8.35 15.80
N ALA A 62 18.17 8.09 14.88
CA ALA A 62 17.25 9.09 14.33
C ALA A 62 16.13 9.53 15.30
N TYR A 63 15.95 8.80 16.40
CA TYR A 63 14.90 9.01 17.39
C TYR A 63 15.52 9.49 18.71
N PRO A 64 15.30 10.74 19.13
CA PRO A 64 15.97 11.31 20.31
C PRO A 64 15.79 10.53 21.62
N ARG A 65 14.66 9.86 21.80
CA ARG A 65 14.38 9.01 22.97
C ARG A 65 14.58 7.51 22.67
N GLY A 66 15.19 7.17 21.52
CA GLY A 66 15.44 5.79 21.11
C GLY A 66 14.18 4.95 21.03
N ILE A 67 14.26 3.69 21.49
CA ILE A 67 13.16 2.73 21.42
C ILE A 67 11.94 3.16 22.25
N GLU A 68 12.11 3.92 23.31
CA GLU A 68 10.99 4.39 24.13
C GLU A 68 10.05 5.32 23.35
N GLU A 69 10.61 6.16 22.47
CA GLU A 69 9.81 6.98 21.56
C GLU A 69 8.95 6.11 20.63
N LEU A 70 9.53 5.05 20.11
CA LEU A 70 8.85 4.15 19.17
C LEU A 70 7.75 3.34 19.83
N ARG A 71 7.95 2.86 21.06
CA ARG A 71 6.95 2.08 21.82
C ARG A 71 5.66 2.86 22.11
N GLU A 72 5.74 4.18 22.20
CA GLU A 72 4.57 5.05 22.41
C GLU A 72 3.73 5.22 21.16
N LEU A 73 4.31 5.00 19.97
CA LEU A 73 3.65 5.22 18.69
C LEU A 73 2.54 4.20 18.42
N THR A 74 1.55 4.64 17.66
CA THR A 74 0.45 3.80 17.21
C THR A 74 0.94 2.66 16.32
N GLU A 75 1.91 2.92 15.46
CA GLU A 75 2.51 1.94 14.56
C GLU A 75 3.14 0.77 15.33
N TRP A 76 3.84 1.05 16.44
CA TRP A 76 4.39 0.00 17.32
C TRP A 76 3.29 -0.87 17.91
N LYS A 77 2.25 -0.23 18.47
CA LYS A 77 1.13 -0.92 19.13
C LYS A 77 0.34 -1.78 18.13
N ASP A 78 0.14 -1.30 16.92
CA ASP A 78 -0.54 -2.03 15.86
C ASP A 78 0.26 -3.27 15.44
N ILE A 79 1.57 -3.12 15.18
CA ILE A 79 2.44 -4.24 14.78
C ILE A 79 2.54 -5.27 15.90
N ALA A 80 2.74 -4.83 17.14
CA ALA A 80 2.79 -5.71 18.30
C ALA A 80 1.49 -6.54 18.44
N SER A 81 0.34 -5.90 18.25
CA SER A 81 -0.96 -6.58 18.29
C SER A 81 -1.14 -7.60 17.15
N LEU A 82 -0.72 -7.26 15.93
CA LEU A 82 -0.80 -8.18 14.78
C LEU A 82 0.12 -9.39 14.94
N ARG A 83 1.28 -9.22 15.60
CA ARG A 83 2.26 -10.27 15.87
C ARG A 83 2.09 -10.96 17.23
N ALA A 84 1.04 -10.66 17.99
CA ALA A 84 0.84 -11.19 19.35
C ALA A 84 0.90 -12.73 19.45
N LYS A 85 0.63 -13.45 18.35
CA LYS A 85 0.77 -14.92 18.28
C LYS A 85 2.22 -15.39 18.34
N ASP A 86 3.15 -14.53 17.97
CA ASP A 86 4.58 -14.82 17.91
C ASP A 86 5.32 -14.33 19.19
N SER A 87 4.56 -13.87 20.20
CA SER A 87 5.08 -13.24 21.43
C SER A 87 5.99 -14.13 22.28
N ALA A 88 5.96 -15.44 22.06
CA ALA A 88 6.85 -16.40 22.72
C ALA A 88 8.26 -16.51 22.08
N SER A 89 8.52 -15.80 20.99
CA SER A 89 9.81 -15.79 20.30
C SER A 89 10.80 -14.84 20.97
N ASP A 90 12.04 -15.29 21.21
CA ASP A 90 13.12 -14.46 21.76
C ASP A 90 13.41 -13.19 20.95
N ASN A 91 13.04 -13.18 19.66
CA ASN A 91 13.26 -12.06 18.75
C ASN A 91 11.99 -11.21 18.50
N PHE A 92 10.95 -11.38 19.32
CA PHE A 92 9.66 -10.71 19.11
C PHE A 92 9.79 -9.17 19.05
N GLU A 93 10.44 -8.58 20.04
CA GLU A 93 10.60 -7.11 20.11
C GLU A 93 11.48 -6.57 18.97
N SER A 94 12.58 -7.27 18.66
CA SER A 94 13.46 -6.90 17.54
C SER A 94 12.71 -6.92 16.20
N SER A 95 11.82 -7.89 16.00
CA SER A 95 11.01 -7.98 14.78
C SER A 95 10.00 -6.84 14.67
N ILE A 96 9.40 -6.41 15.78
CA ILE A 96 8.53 -5.23 15.80
C ILE A 96 9.33 -3.98 15.49
N LEU A 97 10.49 -3.81 16.12
CA LEU A 97 11.37 -2.66 15.92
C LEU A 97 11.72 -2.48 14.44
N ILE A 98 12.15 -3.54 13.77
CA ILE A 98 12.50 -3.51 12.35
C ILE A 98 11.32 -3.04 11.50
N ASP A 99 10.13 -3.60 11.72
CA ASP A 99 8.94 -3.23 10.95
C ASP A 99 8.51 -1.78 11.22
N VAL A 100 8.60 -1.32 12.46
CA VAL A 100 8.28 0.07 12.83
C VAL A 100 9.25 1.04 12.17
N LEU A 101 10.55 0.77 12.24
CA LEU A 101 11.56 1.59 11.57
C LEU A 101 11.30 1.66 10.06
N ARG A 102 10.96 0.55 9.42
CA ARG A 102 10.59 0.50 7.98
C ARG A 102 9.41 1.39 7.64
N ILE A 103 8.38 1.41 8.46
CA ILE A 103 7.19 2.22 8.21
C ILE A 103 7.48 3.70 8.42
N LEU A 104 8.33 4.02 9.39
CA LEU A 104 8.57 5.40 9.83
C LEU A 104 9.73 6.09 9.11
N HIS A 105 10.73 5.34 8.57
CA HIS A 105 12.01 5.91 8.15
C HIS A 105 11.84 7.09 7.21
N ALA A 106 11.07 6.95 6.13
CA ALA A 106 10.92 8.02 5.15
C ALA A 106 10.28 9.29 5.74
N ARG A 107 9.23 9.13 6.55
CA ARG A 107 8.57 10.25 7.24
C ARG A 107 9.49 10.89 8.28
N THR A 108 10.25 10.09 9.01
CA THR A 108 11.20 10.59 10.01
C THR A 108 12.37 11.31 9.35
N SER A 109 12.86 10.81 8.21
CA SER A 109 13.93 11.43 7.43
C SER A 109 13.63 12.88 7.03
N GLU A 110 12.36 13.24 6.84
CA GLU A 110 11.96 14.61 6.52
C GLU A 110 12.44 15.65 7.56
N ARG A 111 12.47 15.28 8.83
CA ARG A 111 12.86 16.19 9.92
C ARG A 111 14.36 16.24 10.19
N LEU A 112 15.12 15.21 9.79
CA LEU A 112 16.52 15.06 10.22
C LEU A 112 17.43 16.21 9.78
N ALA A 113 17.20 16.79 8.60
CA ALA A 113 17.98 17.92 8.10
C ALA A 113 17.93 19.17 9.01
N THR A 114 16.86 19.32 9.80
CA THR A 114 16.63 20.50 10.65
C THR A 114 16.56 20.17 12.14
N GLN A 115 16.53 18.89 12.49
CA GLN A 115 16.41 18.43 13.87
C GLN A 115 17.68 18.71 14.67
N PRO A 116 17.57 19.26 15.90
CA PRO A 116 18.69 19.33 16.82
C PRO A 116 18.88 18.01 17.57
N TRP A 117 20.13 17.66 17.85
CA TRP A 117 20.51 16.61 18.79
C TRP A 117 21.16 17.23 20.00
N SER A 118 20.77 16.79 21.19
CA SER A 118 21.31 17.25 22.45
C SER A 118 22.27 16.21 23.04
N VAL A 119 23.49 16.62 23.31
CA VAL A 119 24.49 15.79 23.99
C VAL A 119 24.77 16.40 25.36
N THR A 120 24.48 15.64 26.41
CA THR A 120 24.78 16.06 27.78
C THR A 120 26.26 15.80 28.07
N ALA A 121 27.00 16.82 28.50
CA ALA A 121 28.37 16.66 28.92
C ALA A 121 28.49 15.69 30.12
N GLY A 122 29.63 15.02 30.27
CA GLY A 122 29.83 13.98 31.28
C GLY A 122 29.66 14.46 32.73
N ASP A 123 29.66 15.76 32.99
CA ASP A 123 29.36 16.39 34.27
C ASP A 123 27.86 16.69 34.51
N GLY A 124 27.01 16.40 33.53
CA GLY A 124 25.55 16.56 33.56
C GLY A 124 25.06 18.02 33.55
N LYS A 125 25.94 19.00 33.36
CA LYS A 125 25.60 20.43 33.49
C LYS A 125 25.44 21.20 32.20
N ALA A 126 26.04 20.76 31.10
CA ALA A 126 25.94 21.42 29.81
C ALA A 126 25.30 20.50 28.78
N THR A 127 24.34 21.00 28.05
CA THR A 127 23.74 20.30 26.91
C THR A 127 24.08 21.08 25.65
N ASP A 128 24.99 20.52 24.83
CA ASP A 128 25.30 21.07 23.52
C ASP A 128 24.28 20.60 22.49
N GLN A 129 23.90 21.50 21.60
CA GLN A 129 23.00 21.15 20.48
C GLN A 129 23.79 21.07 19.19
N PHE A 130 23.62 19.95 18.50
CA PHE A 130 24.23 19.67 17.20
C PHE A 130 23.17 19.53 16.12
N HIS A 131 23.54 19.83 14.90
CA HIS A 131 22.69 19.65 13.71
C HIS A 131 23.50 18.94 12.63
N ILE A 132 22.85 18.13 11.81
CA ILE A 132 23.52 17.49 10.66
C ILE A 132 24.05 18.52 9.68
N ILE A 133 23.29 19.60 9.44
CA ILE A 133 23.75 20.76 8.68
C ILE A 133 24.15 21.84 9.71
N GLU A 134 25.43 21.98 9.94
CA GLU A 134 25.97 22.93 10.94
C GLU A 134 25.69 24.38 10.58
N ASP A 135 25.92 24.75 9.32
CA ASP A 135 25.65 26.10 8.84
C ASP A 135 24.17 26.46 8.96
N THR A 136 23.90 27.51 9.72
CA THR A 136 22.53 27.91 10.06
C THR A 136 21.73 28.41 8.86
N ASP A 137 22.39 29.07 7.92
CA ASP A 137 21.72 29.65 6.76
C ASP A 137 21.41 28.56 5.75
N LEU A 138 22.34 27.65 5.47
CA LEU A 138 22.12 26.46 4.64
C LEU A 138 21.05 25.56 5.24
N ARG A 139 21.08 25.32 6.55
CA ARG A 139 20.10 24.52 7.25
C ARG A 139 18.69 25.10 7.15
N LYS A 140 18.54 26.40 7.39
CA LYS A 140 17.23 27.06 7.33
C LYS A 140 16.68 27.11 5.92
N PHE A 141 17.53 27.32 4.93
CA PHE A 141 17.12 27.50 3.54
C PHE A 141 16.90 26.16 2.82
N TYR A 142 17.86 25.25 2.87
CA TYR A 142 17.80 23.98 2.14
C TYR A 142 17.29 22.80 2.97
N GLY A 143 17.43 22.83 4.30
CA GLY A 143 17.06 21.72 5.18
C GLY A 143 15.65 21.20 4.98
N PRO A 144 14.59 22.04 4.93
CA PRO A 144 13.22 21.57 4.66
C PRO A 144 13.07 20.91 3.29
N THR A 145 13.80 21.39 2.26
CA THR A 145 13.78 20.83 0.91
C THR A 145 14.52 19.49 0.87
N ILE A 146 15.67 19.38 1.51
CA ILE A 146 16.41 18.12 1.66
C ILE A 146 15.51 17.07 2.33
N GLY A 147 14.85 17.44 3.43
CA GLY A 147 13.97 16.54 4.17
C GLY A 147 12.78 16.04 3.35
N ILE A 148 12.06 16.93 2.66
CA ILE A 148 10.90 16.52 1.86
C ILE A 148 11.30 15.69 0.64
N VAL A 149 12.45 15.97 0.02
CA VAL A 149 12.99 15.13 -1.06
C VAL A 149 13.37 13.76 -0.52
N ALA A 150 14.05 13.67 0.62
CA ALA A 150 14.38 12.42 1.28
C ALA A 150 13.10 11.59 1.57
N HIS A 151 12.06 12.22 2.13
CA HIS A 151 10.77 11.53 2.38
C HIS A 151 10.09 11.06 1.08
N SER A 152 10.25 11.80 -0.01
CA SER A 152 9.48 11.58 -1.26
C SER A 152 9.84 10.26 -1.97
N HIS A 153 10.98 9.63 -1.68
CA HIS A 153 11.34 8.34 -2.28
C HIS A 153 10.30 7.24 -1.97
N TRP A 154 9.54 7.40 -0.87
CA TRP A 154 8.48 6.50 -0.44
C TRP A 154 7.09 6.85 -1.00
N TRP A 155 6.93 7.98 -1.68
CA TRP A 155 5.63 8.44 -2.15
C TRP A 155 5.20 7.79 -3.46
N PRO A 156 3.88 7.63 -3.71
CA PRO A 156 3.38 7.39 -5.05
C PRO A 156 3.82 8.51 -6.00
N ILE A 157 4.09 8.17 -7.25
CA ILE A 157 4.57 9.13 -8.26
C ILE A 157 3.64 10.35 -8.42
N THR A 158 2.32 10.13 -8.35
CA THR A 158 1.30 11.18 -8.41
C THR A 158 1.40 12.18 -7.25
N LYS A 159 1.82 11.73 -6.07
CA LYS A 159 2.06 12.61 -4.92
C LYS A 159 3.33 13.41 -5.11
N VAL A 160 4.38 12.80 -5.67
CA VAL A 160 5.63 13.50 -6.02
C VAL A 160 5.31 14.64 -6.96
N GLU A 161 4.60 14.40 -8.06
CA GLU A 161 4.17 15.44 -9.00
C GLU A 161 3.40 16.56 -8.32
N SER A 162 2.34 16.22 -7.61
CA SER A 162 1.43 17.21 -7.02
C SER A 162 2.08 18.08 -5.92
N LYS A 163 3.11 17.58 -5.25
CA LYS A 163 3.75 18.26 -4.11
C LYS A 163 5.09 18.90 -4.44
N LEU A 164 5.85 18.32 -5.37
CA LEU A 164 7.24 18.69 -5.63
C LEU A 164 7.47 19.33 -7.01
N ASN A 165 6.45 19.49 -7.85
CA ASN A 165 6.56 20.19 -9.12
C ASN A 165 6.70 21.71 -8.91
N LYS A 166 7.83 22.12 -8.33
CA LYS A 166 8.15 23.50 -7.99
C LYS A 166 9.67 23.71 -7.90
N HIS A 167 10.08 24.96 -7.89
CA HIS A 167 11.45 25.36 -7.67
C HIS A 167 11.61 26.03 -6.31
N LEU A 168 12.75 25.79 -5.65
CA LEU A 168 13.23 26.62 -4.56
C LEU A 168 14.12 27.71 -5.18
N GLY A 169 13.84 28.98 -4.91
CA GLY A 169 14.59 30.09 -5.45
C GLY A 169 16.06 30.10 -5.03
N SER A 170 16.84 30.97 -5.67
CA SER A 170 18.26 31.15 -5.36
C SER A 170 18.49 31.70 -3.95
N MET A 171 19.68 31.46 -3.40
CA MET A 171 20.13 31.95 -2.08
C MET A 171 21.31 32.91 -2.23
N PRO A 172 21.10 34.19 -2.60
CA PRO A 172 22.20 35.19 -2.65
C PRO A 172 22.75 35.49 -1.25
N PRO A 173 24.07 35.72 -1.10
CA PRO A 173 25.07 35.77 -2.18
C PRO A 173 25.67 34.42 -2.58
N HIS A 174 25.26 33.29 -1.93
CA HIS A 174 25.89 31.99 -2.06
C HIS A 174 25.66 31.35 -3.44
N THR A 175 24.46 31.51 -4.02
CA THR A 175 24.14 30.99 -5.35
C THR A 175 23.09 31.84 -6.06
N ARG A 176 23.16 31.86 -7.40
CA ARG A 176 22.12 32.44 -8.28
C ARG A 176 21.24 31.41 -8.94
N ASN A 177 21.53 30.12 -8.74
CA ASN A 177 20.77 29.03 -9.34
C ASN A 177 19.61 28.61 -8.44
N ASP A 178 18.46 28.39 -9.05
CA ASP A 178 17.32 27.78 -8.40
C ASP A 178 17.52 26.27 -8.27
N VAL A 179 16.73 25.64 -7.40
CA VAL A 179 16.69 24.19 -7.20
C VAL A 179 15.39 23.62 -7.77
N ASP A 180 15.48 22.77 -8.75
CA ASP A 180 14.33 22.02 -9.27
C ASP A 180 14.06 20.79 -8.39
N ILE A 181 13.08 20.92 -7.51
CA ILE A 181 12.78 19.92 -6.49
C ILE A 181 12.26 18.62 -7.11
N LEU A 182 11.45 18.72 -8.18
CA LEU A 182 10.91 17.54 -8.87
C LEU A 182 12.04 16.73 -9.51
N LYS A 183 12.98 17.39 -10.20
CA LYS A 183 14.13 16.74 -10.82
C LYS A 183 14.93 15.93 -9.80
N ILE A 184 15.23 16.54 -8.65
CA ILE A 184 16.03 15.91 -7.60
C ILE A 184 15.28 14.73 -6.97
N ALA A 185 13.99 14.89 -6.69
CA ALA A 185 13.17 13.81 -6.15
C ALA A 185 13.06 12.62 -7.11
N CYS A 186 12.94 12.89 -8.42
CA CYS A 186 12.93 11.87 -9.46
C CYS A 186 14.27 11.12 -9.52
N LEU A 187 15.39 11.83 -9.48
CA LEU A 187 16.71 11.21 -9.47
C LEU A 187 16.92 10.33 -8.25
N LEU A 188 16.59 10.81 -7.03
CA LEU A 188 16.76 10.04 -5.81
C LEU A 188 15.99 8.71 -5.87
N ARG A 189 14.68 8.78 -6.10
CA ARG A 189 13.82 7.59 -6.07
C ARG A 189 14.18 6.57 -7.13
N THR A 190 14.59 7.04 -8.33
CA THR A 190 14.97 6.14 -9.42
C THR A 190 16.33 5.51 -9.17
N SER A 191 17.28 6.27 -8.63
CA SER A 191 18.60 5.74 -8.27
C SER A 191 18.49 4.69 -7.16
N ASP A 192 17.66 4.92 -6.14
CA ASP A 192 17.43 3.94 -5.08
C ASP A 192 16.76 2.67 -5.61
N ALA A 193 15.72 2.80 -6.44
CA ALA A 193 15.05 1.65 -7.05
C ALA A 193 15.98 0.82 -7.97
N CYS A 194 16.97 1.46 -8.60
CA CYS A 194 17.92 0.82 -9.52
C CYS A 194 19.19 0.32 -8.84
N HIS A 195 19.42 0.60 -7.55
CA HIS A 195 20.57 0.07 -6.83
C HIS A 195 20.33 -1.38 -6.42
N LEU A 196 20.59 -2.26 -7.35
CA LEU A 196 20.46 -3.72 -7.23
C LEU A 196 21.79 -4.36 -7.63
N ASP A 197 22.73 -4.44 -6.68
CA ASP A 197 24.04 -5.06 -6.91
C ASP A 197 24.65 -5.63 -5.61
N ARG A 198 25.78 -6.33 -5.76
CA ARG A 198 26.47 -7.03 -4.67
C ARG A 198 26.93 -6.14 -3.51
N ARG A 199 27.00 -4.83 -3.68
CA ARG A 199 27.37 -3.89 -2.59
C ARG A 199 26.31 -3.84 -1.49
N ARG A 200 25.03 -4.10 -1.84
CA ARG A 200 23.96 -4.23 -0.86
C ARG A 200 23.94 -5.60 -0.14
N ALA A 201 24.70 -6.57 -0.64
CA ALA A 201 24.76 -7.93 -0.09
C ALA A 201 26.20 -8.46 0.02
N PRO A 202 27.11 -7.78 0.78
CA PRO A 202 28.49 -8.19 0.90
C PRO A 202 28.59 -9.58 1.56
N PRO A 203 29.34 -10.54 0.99
CA PRO A 203 29.42 -11.92 1.51
C PRO A 203 29.88 -12.00 2.96
N PHE A 204 30.79 -11.11 3.36
CA PHE A 204 31.31 -11.08 4.74
C PHE A 204 30.19 -10.71 5.75
N ILE A 205 29.41 -9.68 5.46
CA ILE A 205 28.28 -9.27 6.32
C ILE A 205 27.21 -10.36 6.36
N ARG A 206 26.89 -10.98 5.19
CA ARG A 206 25.98 -12.13 5.14
C ARG A 206 26.42 -13.28 6.05
N ALA A 207 27.72 -13.55 6.11
CA ALA A 207 28.25 -14.61 6.98
C ALA A 207 28.12 -14.27 8.48
N LEU A 208 28.15 -13.00 8.85
CA LEU A 208 27.97 -12.52 10.24
C LEU A 208 26.49 -12.50 10.63
N ASP A 209 25.64 -11.88 9.82
CA ASP A 209 24.24 -11.62 10.15
C ASP A 209 23.32 -12.81 9.92
N ARG A 210 23.74 -13.76 9.04
CA ARG A 210 23.00 -14.99 8.71
C ARG A 210 21.51 -14.73 8.46
N PRO A 211 21.18 -13.90 7.46
CA PRO A 211 19.80 -13.57 7.16
C PRO A 211 18.97 -14.84 6.87
N THR A 212 17.69 -14.80 7.19
CA THR A 212 16.77 -15.94 7.00
C THR A 212 15.50 -15.49 6.26
N GLY A 213 14.80 -16.46 5.67
CA GLY A 213 13.53 -16.19 4.99
C GLY A 213 13.66 -15.25 3.80
N LEU A 214 12.84 -14.20 3.74
CA LEU A 214 12.84 -13.27 2.61
C LEU A 214 14.15 -12.47 2.51
N ALA A 215 14.75 -12.10 3.64
CA ALA A 215 16.04 -11.42 3.67
C ALA A 215 17.13 -12.26 2.99
N GLU A 216 17.20 -13.55 3.32
CA GLU A 216 18.14 -14.48 2.67
C GLU A 216 18.00 -14.48 1.14
N LEU A 217 16.75 -14.48 0.61
CA LEU A 217 16.51 -14.44 -0.82
C LEU A 217 17.03 -13.12 -1.45
N HIS A 218 16.86 -11.99 -0.77
CA HIS A 218 17.43 -10.71 -1.22
C HIS A 218 18.96 -10.74 -1.27
N TRP A 219 19.60 -11.29 -0.23
CA TRP A 219 21.05 -11.41 -0.18
C TRP A 219 21.59 -12.35 -1.27
N GLN A 220 20.88 -13.44 -1.56
CA GLN A 220 21.27 -14.41 -2.59
C GLN A 220 21.27 -13.79 -3.98
N PHE A 221 20.18 -13.08 -4.39
CA PHE A 221 20.13 -12.55 -5.74
C PHE A 221 21.04 -11.33 -5.92
N GLN A 222 21.07 -10.39 -4.95
CA GLN A 222 21.90 -9.20 -5.08
C GLN A 222 23.39 -9.50 -4.99
N GLY A 223 23.79 -10.47 -4.17
CA GLY A 223 25.17 -10.89 -4.06
C GLY A 223 25.80 -11.41 -5.37
N ARG A 224 24.98 -11.82 -6.35
CA ARG A 224 25.40 -12.27 -7.68
C ARG A 224 25.51 -11.16 -8.71
N LEU A 225 24.83 -10.03 -8.46
CA LEU A 225 24.71 -8.98 -9.46
C LEU A 225 25.96 -8.13 -9.53
N ALA A 226 26.37 -7.83 -10.76
CA ALA A 226 27.32 -6.77 -11.03
C ALA A 226 26.62 -5.39 -11.03
N PHE A 227 27.43 -4.34 -10.93
CA PHE A 227 26.94 -2.97 -11.13
C PHE A 227 26.27 -2.84 -12.50
N PRO A 228 25.08 -2.21 -12.61
CA PRO A 228 24.36 -2.11 -13.87
C PRO A 228 25.10 -1.27 -14.91
N ARG A 229 24.81 -1.51 -16.16
CA ARG A 229 25.39 -0.77 -17.30
C ARG A 229 24.30 -0.37 -18.30
N ILE A 230 24.60 0.61 -19.14
CA ILE A 230 23.71 1.02 -20.22
C ILE A 230 23.85 0.05 -21.41
N SER A 231 22.73 -0.39 -21.95
CA SER A 231 22.63 -1.18 -23.17
C SER A 231 21.52 -0.59 -24.06
N GLY A 232 21.92 0.27 -24.99
CA GLY A 232 20.96 1.08 -25.77
C GLY A 232 20.19 2.08 -24.91
N ASP A 233 18.87 1.96 -24.88
CA ASP A 233 17.95 2.77 -24.06
C ASP A 233 17.58 2.11 -22.71
N ALA A 234 18.25 1.00 -22.37
CA ALA A 234 17.95 0.19 -21.21
C ALA A 234 19.10 0.13 -20.20
N LEU A 235 18.73 0.01 -18.93
CA LEU A 235 19.64 -0.39 -17.86
C LEU A 235 19.74 -1.92 -17.87
N GLN A 236 20.95 -2.45 -18.00
CA GLN A 236 21.23 -3.88 -18.05
C GLN A 236 21.90 -4.35 -16.77
N PHE A 237 21.28 -5.31 -16.10
CA PHE A 237 21.84 -6.04 -14.97
C PHE A 237 22.44 -7.36 -15.47
N THR A 238 23.56 -7.78 -14.88
CA THR A 238 24.21 -9.04 -15.23
C THR A 238 24.64 -9.76 -13.96
N ALA A 239 24.66 -11.08 -14.00
CA ALA A 239 25.20 -11.91 -12.92
C ALA A 239 26.50 -12.61 -13.35
N SER A 240 27.42 -12.75 -12.40
CA SER A 240 28.69 -13.44 -12.62
C SER A 240 28.55 -14.96 -12.61
N GLU A 241 27.52 -15.48 -11.95
CA GLU A 241 27.27 -16.90 -11.77
C GLU A 241 25.80 -17.24 -12.05
N ALA A 242 25.60 -18.46 -12.59
CA ALA A 242 24.25 -18.97 -12.83
C ALA A 242 23.52 -19.28 -11.50
N CYS A 243 22.24 -18.96 -11.44
CA CYS A 243 21.40 -19.27 -10.30
C CYS A 243 20.96 -20.74 -10.36
N PRO A 244 21.34 -21.60 -9.37
CA PRO A 244 20.92 -22.99 -9.34
C PRO A 244 19.44 -23.13 -8.99
N ILE A 245 18.87 -24.32 -9.24
CA ILE A 245 17.44 -24.58 -9.03
C ILE A 245 17.01 -24.40 -7.54
N GLU A 246 17.91 -24.71 -6.61
CA GLU A 246 17.68 -24.58 -5.17
C GLU A 246 17.48 -23.11 -4.75
N GLU A 247 17.95 -22.17 -5.54
CA GLU A 247 17.83 -20.73 -5.30
C GLU A 247 16.88 -20.04 -6.29
N ALA A 248 16.02 -20.79 -7.00
CA ALA A 248 15.07 -20.25 -7.97
C ALA A 248 14.16 -19.16 -7.39
N ASP A 249 13.76 -19.28 -6.11
CA ASP A 249 12.94 -18.27 -5.44
C ASP A 249 13.67 -16.93 -5.31
N SER A 250 14.99 -16.93 -5.11
CA SER A 250 15.81 -15.70 -5.08
C SER A 250 15.88 -15.05 -6.46
N TRP A 251 15.99 -15.83 -7.52
CA TRP A 251 15.98 -15.34 -8.89
C TRP A 251 14.64 -14.68 -9.25
N TRP A 252 13.51 -15.30 -8.86
CA TRP A 252 12.19 -14.72 -9.08
C TRP A 252 11.96 -13.45 -8.27
N LEU A 253 12.48 -13.38 -7.05
CA LEU A 253 12.48 -12.15 -6.26
C LEU A 253 13.27 -11.03 -6.95
N GLY A 254 14.43 -11.39 -7.56
CA GLY A 254 15.21 -10.48 -8.39
C GLY A 254 14.44 -10.01 -9.63
N TYR A 255 13.74 -10.92 -10.32
CA TYR A 255 12.87 -10.55 -11.45
C TYR A 255 11.79 -9.53 -11.06
N ASP A 256 11.14 -9.73 -9.92
CA ASP A 256 10.16 -8.78 -9.39
C ASP A 256 10.79 -7.41 -9.07
N ALA A 257 12.01 -7.40 -8.53
CA ALA A 257 12.76 -6.17 -8.25
C ALA A 257 13.13 -5.43 -9.55
N PHE A 258 13.58 -6.14 -10.60
CA PHE A 258 13.86 -5.53 -11.91
C PHE A 258 12.59 -4.99 -12.59
N THR A 259 11.48 -5.70 -12.48
CA THR A 259 10.19 -5.24 -13.01
C THR A 259 9.76 -3.93 -12.33
N LEU A 260 10.05 -3.80 -11.05
CA LEU A 260 9.76 -2.58 -10.31
C LEU A 260 10.70 -1.44 -10.70
N ALA A 261 12.00 -1.69 -10.83
CA ALA A 261 12.96 -0.70 -11.32
C ALA A 261 12.62 -0.22 -12.74
N ASP A 262 12.17 -1.13 -13.62
CA ASP A 262 11.68 -0.80 -14.97
C ASP A 262 10.47 0.14 -14.91
N LYS A 263 9.51 -0.17 -14.04
CA LYS A 263 8.34 0.68 -13.83
C LYS A 263 8.74 2.07 -13.31
N GLU A 264 9.63 2.13 -12.34
CA GLU A 264 10.10 3.38 -11.76
C GLU A 264 10.82 4.26 -12.79
N LEU A 265 11.71 3.67 -13.62
CA LEU A 265 12.38 4.36 -14.72
C LEU A 265 11.37 4.95 -15.71
N ARG A 266 10.35 4.18 -16.13
CA ARG A 266 9.33 4.63 -17.09
C ARG A 266 8.47 5.75 -16.52
N GLU A 267 7.95 5.56 -15.31
CA GLU A 267 7.08 6.54 -14.67
C GLU A 267 7.83 7.86 -14.41
N THR A 268 9.09 7.78 -14.00
CA THR A 268 9.93 8.95 -13.73
C THR A 268 10.31 9.68 -15.02
N ASP A 269 10.73 8.97 -16.07
CA ASP A 269 11.05 9.57 -17.37
C ASP A 269 9.84 10.29 -17.96
N LEU A 270 8.66 9.65 -17.91
CA LEU A 270 7.40 10.26 -18.35
C LEU A 270 7.07 11.51 -17.54
N LEU A 271 7.15 11.44 -16.20
CA LEU A 271 6.87 12.57 -15.32
C LEU A 271 7.76 13.77 -15.61
N LEU A 272 9.07 13.54 -15.81
CA LEU A 272 10.02 14.60 -16.14
C LEU A 272 9.64 15.27 -17.47
N ARG A 273 9.37 14.49 -18.53
CA ARG A 273 9.02 14.98 -19.87
C ARG A 273 7.69 15.72 -19.88
N ASP A 274 6.66 15.19 -19.23
CA ASP A 274 5.32 15.80 -19.14
C ASP A 274 5.39 17.18 -18.46
N ASN A 275 6.34 17.33 -17.53
CA ASN A 275 6.60 18.58 -16.83
C ASN A 275 7.73 19.42 -17.48
N LYS A 276 8.04 19.20 -18.78
CA LYS A 276 9.00 19.97 -19.59
C LYS A 276 10.44 19.97 -19.06
N ARG A 277 10.85 18.87 -18.47
CA ARG A 277 12.22 18.64 -18.02
C ARG A 277 12.92 17.66 -18.96
N ALA A 278 14.25 17.67 -18.94
CA ALA A 278 15.02 16.64 -19.60
C ALA A 278 14.67 15.26 -19.03
N GLY A 279 14.46 14.29 -19.90
CA GLY A 279 14.20 12.91 -19.51
C GLY A 279 15.46 12.17 -19.10
N LEU A 280 15.27 10.93 -18.67
CA LEU A 280 16.37 10.02 -18.35
C LEU A 280 17.07 9.53 -19.64
N LYS A 281 18.35 9.14 -19.52
CA LYS A 281 19.12 8.52 -20.59
C LYS A 281 18.64 7.11 -20.90
N VAL A 282 18.17 6.41 -19.85
CA VAL A 282 17.57 5.08 -19.92
C VAL A 282 16.20 5.15 -19.25
N ASN A 283 15.20 4.50 -19.84
CA ASN A 283 13.82 4.53 -19.36
C ASN A 283 13.22 3.14 -19.13
N ARG A 284 14.04 2.09 -19.15
CA ARG A 284 13.62 0.71 -18.92
C ARG A 284 14.75 -0.15 -18.41
N VAL A 285 14.42 -1.32 -17.86
CA VAL A 285 15.36 -2.38 -17.53
C VAL A 285 15.28 -3.47 -18.60
N LYS A 286 16.44 -3.87 -19.13
CA LYS A 286 16.53 -4.92 -20.14
C LYS A 286 16.05 -6.25 -19.59
N GLY A 287 15.13 -6.91 -20.30
CA GLY A 287 14.58 -8.21 -19.91
C GLY A 287 13.52 -8.17 -18.78
N ALA A 288 13.20 -7.02 -18.20
CA ALA A 288 12.22 -6.93 -17.10
C ALA A 288 10.81 -7.38 -17.48
N SER A 289 10.44 -7.31 -18.75
CA SER A 289 9.12 -7.75 -19.25
C SER A 289 9.07 -9.25 -19.61
N ASN A 290 10.22 -9.91 -19.69
CA ASN A 290 10.30 -11.31 -20.13
C ASN A 290 11.40 -12.07 -19.37
N PRO A 291 11.04 -13.00 -18.47
CA PRO A 291 12.01 -13.72 -17.65
C PRO A 291 12.96 -14.60 -18.49
N VAL A 292 12.54 -15.05 -19.67
CA VAL A 292 13.40 -15.82 -20.58
C VAL A 292 14.50 -14.94 -21.19
N GLU A 293 14.17 -13.68 -21.51
CA GLU A 293 15.15 -12.70 -21.97
C GLU A 293 16.11 -12.32 -20.85
N LEU A 294 15.60 -12.06 -19.64
CA LEU A 294 16.41 -11.73 -18.48
C LEU A 294 17.42 -12.85 -18.16
N ALA A 295 17.03 -14.12 -18.32
CA ALA A 295 17.91 -15.26 -18.08
C ALA A 295 19.14 -15.32 -19.02
N SER A 296 19.17 -14.54 -20.10
CA SER A 296 20.38 -14.40 -20.93
C SER A 296 21.45 -13.53 -20.27
N ASP A 297 21.04 -12.57 -19.46
CA ASP A 297 21.92 -11.64 -18.72
C ASP A 297 22.14 -12.10 -17.27
N ILE A 298 21.16 -12.80 -16.67
CA ILE A 298 21.21 -13.40 -15.34
C ILE A 298 20.92 -14.89 -15.46
N PRO A 299 21.96 -15.69 -15.79
CA PRO A 299 21.80 -17.09 -16.17
C PRO A 299 21.29 -17.95 -15.01
N VAL A 300 20.65 -19.05 -15.38
CA VAL A 300 20.13 -20.07 -14.47
C VAL A 300 20.76 -21.44 -14.80
N SER A 301 20.81 -22.33 -13.81
CA SER A 301 21.39 -23.65 -13.95
C SER A 301 20.46 -24.74 -13.41
N GLY A 302 20.22 -25.77 -14.24
CA GLY A 302 19.34 -26.87 -13.85
C GLY A 302 17.84 -26.62 -13.99
N TRP A 303 17.43 -25.40 -14.42
CA TRP A 303 16.03 -25.03 -14.61
C TRP A 303 15.88 -23.92 -15.66
N LYS A 304 14.64 -23.58 -15.99
CA LYS A 304 14.33 -22.51 -16.97
C LYS A 304 13.22 -21.62 -16.41
N PRO A 305 13.39 -20.30 -16.37
CA PRO A 305 12.29 -19.41 -16.01
C PRO A 305 11.23 -19.42 -17.10
N VAL A 306 9.98 -19.54 -16.69
CA VAL A 306 8.82 -19.51 -17.59
C VAL A 306 7.86 -18.45 -17.11
N ASN A 307 7.37 -17.62 -18.02
CA ASN A 307 6.36 -16.62 -17.70
C ASN A 307 4.98 -17.28 -17.56
N SER A 308 4.87 -18.17 -16.58
CA SER A 308 3.65 -18.93 -16.34
C SER A 308 3.20 -18.69 -14.89
N GLN A 309 2.04 -18.11 -14.74
CA GLN A 309 1.36 -17.93 -13.47
C GLN A 309 0.00 -18.62 -13.51
N PHE A 310 -0.59 -18.90 -12.36
CA PHE A 310 -1.97 -19.35 -12.32
C PHE A 310 -2.86 -18.25 -12.87
N HIS A 311 -3.51 -18.52 -14.00
CA HIS A 311 -4.45 -17.62 -14.62
C HIS A 311 -5.87 -18.08 -14.34
N VAL A 312 -6.69 -17.12 -13.96
CA VAL A 312 -8.13 -17.28 -13.94
C VAL A 312 -8.68 -16.67 -15.22
N SER A 313 -8.90 -17.49 -16.24
CA SER A 313 -9.39 -17.04 -17.55
C SER A 313 -10.85 -16.57 -17.50
N ASP A 314 -11.62 -17.11 -16.57
CA ASP A 314 -13.04 -16.79 -16.37
C ASP A 314 -13.28 -16.45 -14.90
N VAL A 315 -12.93 -15.23 -14.53
CA VAL A 315 -13.18 -14.68 -13.18
C VAL A 315 -14.67 -14.74 -12.83
N PRO A 316 -15.62 -14.33 -13.72
CA PRO A 316 -17.05 -14.48 -13.48
C PRO A 316 -17.45 -15.90 -13.09
N ARG A 317 -16.97 -16.90 -13.80
CA ARG A 317 -17.27 -18.31 -13.53
C ARG A 317 -16.72 -18.81 -12.19
N ILE A 318 -15.52 -18.37 -11.81
CA ILE A 318 -14.96 -18.71 -10.49
C ILE A 318 -15.75 -18.03 -9.39
N VAL A 319 -16.05 -16.75 -9.53
CA VAL A 319 -16.86 -16.02 -8.56
C VAL A 319 -18.27 -16.64 -8.47
N GLU A 320 -18.88 -17.00 -9.60
CA GLU A 320 -20.16 -17.71 -9.63
C GLU A 320 -20.08 -19.08 -8.94
N THR A 321 -18.97 -19.80 -9.11
CA THR A 321 -18.76 -21.13 -8.53
C THR A 321 -18.41 -21.06 -7.03
N LEU A 322 -17.51 -20.15 -6.64
CA LEU A 322 -16.99 -20.00 -5.28
C LEU A 322 -17.68 -18.91 -4.46
N GLY A 323 -18.31 -17.95 -5.08
CA GLY A 323 -19.06 -16.86 -4.44
C GLY A 323 -20.56 -16.94 -4.67
N GLY A 324 -21.02 -17.87 -5.50
CA GLY A 324 -22.43 -18.03 -5.88
C GLY A 324 -23.17 -19.12 -5.10
N SER A 325 -24.31 -19.51 -5.66
CA SER A 325 -25.25 -20.45 -5.02
C SER A 325 -24.63 -21.80 -4.60
N LYS A 326 -23.59 -22.26 -5.27
CA LYS A 326 -22.91 -23.53 -4.95
C LYS A 326 -22.13 -23.47 -3.63
N LEU A 327 -21.43 -22.39 -3.34
CA LEU A 327 -20.70 -22.23 -2.09
C LEU A 327 -21.65 -22.13 -0.89
N TYR A 328 -22.77 -21.46 -1.06
CA TYR A 328 -23.73 -21.23 0.01
C TYR A 328 -24.85 -22.29 0.03
N GLY A 329 -24.69 -23.42 -0.71
CA GLY A 329 -25.68 -24.50 -0.72
C GLY A 329 -27.07 -24.10 -1.24
N GLY A 330 -27.14 -23.07 -2.08
CA GLY A 330 -28.40 -22.52 -2.58
C GLY A 330 -29.11 -21.59 -1.59
N ASP A 331 -28.47 -21.22 -0.47
CA ASP A 331 -29.06 -20.27 0.49
C ASP A 331 -29.15 -18.87 -0.11
N SER A 332 -30.33 -18.49 -0.55
CA SER A 332 -30.61 -17.17 -1.15
C SER A 332 -30.43 -15.99 -0.18
N ARG A 333 -30.31 -16.26 1.14
CA ARG A 333 -30.08 -15.25 2.18
C ARG A 333 -28.61 -14.90 2.34
N ALA A 334 -27.70 -15.73 1.81
CA ALA A 334 -26.28 -15.56 1.98
C ALA A 334 -25.79 -14.15 1.57
N PRO A 335 -26.20 -13.57 0.44
CA PRO A 335 -25.78 -12.22 0.06
C PRO A 335 -26.17 -11.15 1.09
N LEU A 336 -27.39 -11.22 1.61
CA LEU A 336 -27.82 -10.25 2.63
C LEU A 336 -27.04 -10.44 3.94
N ARG A 337 -26.78 -11.68 4.34
CA ARG A 337 -25.95 -11.98 5.51
C ARG A 337 -24.54 -11.43 5.37
N GLU A 338 -23.89 -11.61 4.23
CA GLU A 338 -22.55 -11.09 3.96
C GLU A 338 -22.51 -9.54 3.98
N LEU A 339 -23.52 -8.88 3.39
CA LEU A 339 -23.63 -7.43 3.45
C LEU A 339 -23.79 -6.93 4.89
N LEU A 340 -24.63 -7.59 5.69
CA LEU A 340 -24.83 -7.24 7.10
C LEU A 340 -23.57 -7.46 7.95
N GLN A 341 -22.83 -8.55 7.69
CA GLN A 341 -21.55 -8.82 8.38
C GLN A 341 -20.50 -7.74 8.04
N ASN A 342 -20.37 -7.36 6.77
CA ASN A 342 -19.47 -6.31 6.35
C ASN A 342 -19.83 -4.96 6.98
N SER A 343 -21.12 -4.63 7.04
CA SER A 343 -21.63 -3.43 7.71
C SER A 343 -21.34 -3.46 9.22
N ALA A 344 -21.52 -4.61 9.87
CA ALA A 344 -21.24 -4.79 11.29
C ALA A 344 -19.74 -4.63 11.59
N ASP A 345 -18.86 -5.20 10.75
CA ASP A 345 -17.40 -5.02 10.86
C ASP A 345 -17.00 -3.55 10.71
N ALA A 346 -17.58 -2.85 9.74
CA ALA A 346 -17.32 -1.42 9.53
C ALA A 346 -17.76 -0.55 10.72
N ILE A 347 -18.91 -0.86 11.33
CA ILE A 347 -19.39 -0.19 12.54
C ILE A 347 -18.51 -0.52 13.75
N GLN A 348 -18.13 -1.78 13.95
CA GLN A 348 -17.22 -2.18 15.02
C GLN A 348 -15.88 -1.45 14.93
N ALA A 349 -15.32 -1.34 13.72
CA ALA A 349 -14.10 -0.57 13.50
C ALA A 349 -14.28 0.89 13.93
N ARG A 350 -15.39 1.52 13.57
CA ARG A 350 -15.67 2.92 13.92
C ARG A 350 -15.85 3.11 15.43
N ARG A 351 -16.58 2.21 16.10
CA ARG A 351 -16.73 2.20 17.56
C ARG A 351 -15.39 2.25 18.28
N ARG A 352 -14.43 1.43 17.80
CA ARG A 352 -13.09 1.38 18.36
C ARG A 352 -12.27 2.63 18.06
N LEU A 353 -12.39 3.18 16.85
CA LEU A 353 -11.65 4.39 16.46
C LEU A 353 -12.14 5.64 17.21
N GLN A 354 -13.45 5.75 17.43
CA GLN A 354 -14.08 6.90 18.07
C GLN A 354 -14.31 6.72 19.59
N ASP A 355 -14.04 5.52 20.10
CA ASP A 355 -14.27 5.14 21.51
C ASP A 355 -15.76 5.31 21.95
N ASP A 356 -16.66 5.01 21.00
CA ASP A 356 -18.11 5.09 21.19
C ASP A 356 -18.77 3.71 20.95
N PRO A 357 -18.98 2.91 22.00
CA PRO A 357 -19.50 1.55 21.88
C PRO A 357 -20.96 1.50 21.39
N ASP A 358 -21.71 2.57 21.54
CA ASP A 358 -23.13 2.64 21.19
C ASP A 358 -23.35 3.17 19.75
N TRP A 359 -22.29 3.62 19.09
CA TRP A 359 -22.37 4.11 17.72
C TRP A 359 -22.82 3.01 16.76
N GLY A 360 -23.61 3.40 15.77
CA GLY A 360 -23.77 2.64 14.53
C GLY A 360 -25.16 2.11 14.32
N LYS A 361 -25.61 2.26 13.07
CA LYS A 361 -26.89 1.74 12.55
C LYS A 361 -26.68 1.07 11.22
N ILE A 362 -27.40 -0.01 11.00
CA ILE A 362 -27.54 -0.66 9.68
C ILE A 362 -28.99 -0.48 9.26
N LYS A 363 -29.20 0.04 8.07
CA LYS A 363 -30.51 0.18 7.46
C LYS A 363 -30.62 -0.75 6.25
N VAL A 364 -31.64 -1.57 6.21
CA VAL A 364 -31.99 -2.42 5.05
C VAL A 364 -33.37 -2.02 4.56
N CYS A 365 -33.49 -1.74 3.27
CA CYS A 365 -34.78 -1.41 2.68
C CYS A 365 -34.86 -1.86 1.20
N LEU A 366 -36.10 -2.02 0.72
CA LEU A 366 -36.43 -2.16 -0.69
C LEU A 366 -36.89 -0.80 -1.22
N ILE A 367 -36.35 -0.42 -2.37
CA ILE A 367 -36.72 0.83 -3.06
C ILE A 367 -37.21 0.49 -4.44
N GLU A 368 -38.46 0.86 -4.72
CA GLU A 368 -39.01 0.80 -6.06
C GLU A 368 -38.52 1.98 -6.87
N ARG A 369 -37.91 1.71 -8.02
CA ARG A 369 -37.52 2.72 -9.00
C ARG A 369 -38.20 2.41 -10.34
N SER A 370 -38.17 3.36 -11.26
CA SER A 370 -38.71 3.19 -12.60
C SER A 370 -38.11 2.02 -13.39
N ASP A 371 -36.89 1.58 -12.98
CA ASP A 371 -36.10 0.53 -13.63
C ASP A 371 -36.11 -0.81 -12.86
N GLY A 372 -36.85 -0.91 -11.75
CA GLY A 372 -37.01 -2.13 -10.97
C GLY A 372 -36.87 -1.97 -9.46
N THR A 373 -36.92 -3.09 -8.76
CA THR A 373 -36.79 -3.15 -7.30
C THR A 373 -35.31 -3.21 -6.90
N TRP A 374 -34.92 -2.37 -5.97
CA TRP A 374 -33.58 -2.28 -5.43
C TRP A 374 -33.51 -2.66 -3.97
N LEU A 375 -32.63 -3.62 -3.63
CA LEU A 375 -32.25 -3.87 -2.25
C LEU A 375 -31.16 -2.89 -1.86
N VAL A 376 -31.35 -2.16 -0.75
CA VAL A 376 -30.37 -1.20 -0.24
C VAL A 376 -29.97 -1.58 1.16
N VAL A 377 -28.68 -1.73 1.38
CA VAL A 377 -28.05 -1.89 2.70
C VAL A 377 -27.15 -0.67 2.94
N GLU A 378 -27.42 0.05 4.01
CA GLU A 378 -26.69 1.26 4.39
C GLU A 378 -26.20 1.15 5.83
N ASP A 379 -24.90 1.44 6.06
CA ASP A 379 -24.29 1.53 7.37
C ASP A 379 -23.64 2.90 7.60
N ASP A 380 -23.47 3.27 8.84
CA ASP A 380 -22.71 4.45 9.27
C ASP A 380 -21.37 4.04 9.92
N GLY A 381 -20.75 3.00 9.38
CA GLY A 381 -19.44 2.51 9.77
C GLY A 381 -18.28 3.43 9.37
N VAL A 382 -17.08 2.90 9.26
CA VAL A 382 -15.86 3.67 8.90
C VAL A 382 -15.89 4.18 7.46
N GLY A 383 -16.66 3.56 6.56
CA GLY A 383 -16.62 3.83 5.12
C GLY A 383 -15.31 3.39 4.46
N MET A 384 -15.18 3.69 3.17
CA MET A 384 -14.03 3.27 2.35
C MET A 384 -13.36 4.45 1.67
N SER A 385 -12.02 4.44 1.62
CA SER A 385 -11.24 5.29 0.72
C SER A 385 -11.35 4.79 -0.72
N GLU A 386 -10.91 5.59 -1.68
CA GLU A 386 -10.80 5.15 -3.07
C GLU A 386 -9.95 3.88 -3.21
N ARG A 387 -8.84 3.81 -2.49
CA ARG A 387 -7.96 2.64 -2.50
C ARG A 387 -8.68 1.37 -2.01
N VAL A 388 -9.39 1.44 -0.90
CA VAL A 388 -10.14 0.29 -0.37
C VAL A 388 -11.26 -0.10 -1.32
N LEU A 389 -11.99 0.86 -1.85
CA LEU A 389 -13.13 0.66 -2.74
C LEU A 389 -12.71 0.02 -4.08
N THR A 390 -11.58 0.45 -4.67
CA THR A 390 -11.16 0.02 -6.01
C THR A 390 -10.20 -1.17 -6.02
N LYS A 391 -9.51 -1.43 -4.89
CA LYS A 391 -8.53 -2.52 -4.79
C LYS A 391 -9.02 -3.61 -3.84
N SER A 392 -9.15 -3.30 -2.55
CA SER A 392 -9.43 -4.33 -1.55
C SER A 392 -10.82 -4.94 -1.65
N LEU A 393 -11.85 -4.14 -1.96
CA LEU A 393 -13.22 -4.65 -2.11
C LEU A 393 -13.38 -5.53 -3.35
N LEU A 394 -12.64 -5.22 -4.42
CA LEU A 394 -12.70 -5.94 -5.70
C LEU A 394 -11.66 -7.09 -5.79
N ASP A 395 -10.85 -7.30 -4.76
CA ASP A 395 -9.86 -8.37 -4.71
C ASP A 395 -10.49 -9.65 -4.13
N PHE A 396 -10.82 -10.60 -5.03
CA PHE A 396 -11.46 -11.85 -4.67
C PHE A 396 -10.53 -12.75 -3.85
N GLY A 397 -10.94 -13.11 -2.64
CA GLY A 397 -10.16 -13.96 -1.74
C GLY A 397 -9.22 -13.19 -0.80
N SER A 398 -9.25 -11.85 -0.83
CA SER A 398 -8.46 -11.00 0.07
C SER A 398 -9.37 -10.26 1.05
N SER A 399 -9.12 -10.40 2.36
CA SER A 399 -9.86 -9.67 3.40
C SER A 399 -9.08 -8.41 3.81
N PHE A 400 -9.66 -7.23 3.57
CA PHE A 400 -9.09 -5.95 3.99
C PHE A 400 -8.76 -5.93 5.49
N TRP A 401 -9.65 -6.43 6.33
CA TRP A 401 -9.50 -6.43 7.79
C TRP A 401 -8.30 -7.26 8.30
N ARG A 402 -7.73 -8.12 7.46
CA ARG A 402 -6.56 -8.96 7.77
C ARG A 402 -5.31 -8.59 6.98
N SER A 403 -5.40 -7.59 6.13
CA SER A 403 -4.27 -7.10 5.36
C SER A 403 -3.47 -6.05 6.15
N SER A 404 -2.21 -5.85 5.77
CA SER A 404 -1.40 -4.74 6.28
C SER A 404 -1.99 -3.37 5.97
N GLY A 405 -2.87 -3.29 4.97
CA GLY A 405 -3.57 -2.07 4.57
C GLY A 405 -4.47 -1.47 5.66
N ILE A 406 -4.90 -2.28 6.66
CA ILE A 406 -5.72 -1.78 7.76
C ILE A 406 -4.99 -0.72 8.60
N SER A 407 -3.70 -0.95 8.91
CA SER A 407 -2.90 -0.01 9.70
C SER A 407 -2.56 1.27 8.92
N GLU A 408 -2.48 1.19 7.59
CA GLU A 408 -2.30 2.36 6.73
C GLU A 408 -3.58 3.21 6.63
N GLU A 409 -4.75 2.56 6.52
CA GLU A 409 -6.05 3.24 6.39
C GLU A 409 -6.61 3.73 7.74
N PHE A 410 -6.44 2.93 8.79
CA PHE A 410 -6.99 3.18 10.13
C PHE A 410 -5.93 2.92 11.21
N PRO A 411 -4.93 3.81 11.35
CA PRO A 411 -3.88 3.66 12.36
C PRO A 411 -4.47 3.50 13.77
N GLY A 412 -3.96 2.55 14.54
CA GLY A 412 -4.41 2.26 15.91
C GLY A 412 -5.58 1.28 16.01
N LEU A 413 -6.22 0.90 14.90
CA LEU A 413 -7.38 0.00 14.94
C LEU A 413 -6.97 -1.42 15.35
N ALA A 414 -5.83 -1.91 14.85
CA ALA A 414 -5.32 -3.23 15.22
C ALA A 414 -4.96 -3.31 16.71
N ALA A 415 -4.30 -2.28 17.24
CA ALA A 415 -3.96 -2.19 18.67
C ALA A 415 -5.21 -2.16 19.58
N ARG A 416 -6.36 -1.71 19.08
CA ARG A 416 -7.63 -1.70 19.79
C ARG A 416 -8.40 -3.02 19.71
N GLY A 417 -7.76 -4.10 19.23
CA GLY A 417 -8.29 -5.47 19.25
C GLY A 417 -9.45 -5.70 18.29
N MET A 418 -9.38 -5.14 17.08
CA MET A 418 -10.39 -5.39 16.05
C MET A 418 -10.40 -6.87 15.65
N ASN A 419 -11.55 -7.52 15.83
CA ASN A 419 -11.82 -8.86 15.33
C ASN A 419 -12.94 -8.78 14.29
N SER A 420 -12.60 -9.00 13.02
CA SER A 420 -13.57 -9.00 11.96
C SER A 420 -14.32 -10.34 11.86
N ILE A 421 -15.59 -10.29 11.50
CA ILE A 421 -16.43 -11.44 11.18
C ILE A 421 -16.05 -11.97 9.80
N GLY A 422 -15.85 -11.06 8.83
CA GLY A 422 -15.47 -11.37 7.45
C GLY A 422 -14.04 -11.90 7.34
N ARG A 423 -13.89 -13.20 7.01
CA ARG A 423 -12.59 -13.89 7.03
C ARG A 423 -11.98 -14.16 5.66
N PHE A 424 -12.80 -14.33 4.63
CA PHE A 424 -12.38 -14.96 3.38
C PHE A 424 -12.25 -14.00 2.20
N GLY A 425 -12.74 -12.75 2.29
CA GLY A 425 -12.67 -11.77 1.21
C GLY A 425 -13.49 -12.13 -0.03
N ILE A 426 -14.48 -13.01 0.11
CA ILE A 426 -15.36 -13.42 -1.00
C ILE A 426 -16.81 -13.00 -0.79
N GLY A 427 -17.17 -12.60 0.43
CA GLY A 427 -18.54 -12.34 0.83
C GLY A 427 -19.25 -11.28 0.00
N PHE A 428 -18.55 -10.17 -0.33
CA PHE A 428 -19.12 -9.11 -1.17
C PHE A 428 -19.61 -9.64 -2.53
N PHE A 429 -18.86 -10.55 -3.15
CA PHE A 429 -19.21 -11.06 -4.47
C PHE A 429 -20.52 -11.89 -4.50
N SER A 430 -20.98 -12.35 -3.35
CA SER A 430 -22.30 -13.00 -3.25
C SER A 430 -23.46 -12.10 -3.67
N VAL A 431 -23.28 -10.77 -3.65
CA VAL A 431 -24.27 -9.79 -4.09
C VAL A 431 -24.75 -10.03 -5.52
N PHE A 432 -23.88 -10.58 -6.37
CA PHE A 432 -24.22 -10.94 -7.76
C PHE A 432 -25.17 -12.15 -7.89
N MET A 433 -25.46 -12.86 -6.80
CA MET A 433 -26.57 -13.82 -6.78
C MET A 433 -27.93 -13.11 -6.83
N LEU A 434 -28.02 -11.87 -6.36
CA LEU A 434 -29.25 -11.09 -6.32
C LEU A 434 -29.49 -10.29 -7.59
N GLY A 435 -28.42 -9.78 -8.22
CA GLY A 435 -28.55 -8.94 -9.40
C GLY A 435 -27.21 -8.59 -10.02
N ASP A 436 -27.25 -8.07 -11.25
CA ASP A 436 -26.07 -7.74 -12.04
C ASP A 436 -25.71 -6.24 -11.96
N GLU A 437 -26.63 -5.41 -11.51
CA GLU A 437 -26.39 -3.98 -11.33
C GLU A 437 -26.23 -3.65 -9.84
N VAL A 438 -25.03 -3.15 -9.47
CA VAL A 438 -24.66 -2.86 -8.09
C VAL A 438 -24.05 -1.46 -8.01
N HIS A 439 -24.54 -0.63 -7.10
CA HIS A 439 -23.97 0.68 -6.80
C HIS A 439 -23.50 0.71 -5.34
N ILE A 440 -22.23 1.07 -5.15
CA ILE A 440 -21.61 1.22 -3.84
C ILE A 440 -21.31 2.71 -3.67
N THR A 441 -22.02 3.39 -2.78
CA THR A 441 -21.77 4.79 -2.41
C THR A 441 -21.13 4.81 -1.03
N THR A 442 -19.93 5.36 -0.92
CA THR A 442 -19.18 5.32 0.34
C THR A 442 -18.39 6.59 0.61
N ARG A 443 -18.20 6.89 1.86
CA ARG A 443 -17.36 7.98 2.34
C ARG A 443 -16.78 7.60 3.70
N ARG A 444 -15.46 7.75 3.85
CA ARG A 444 -14.84 7.60 5.16
C ARG A 444 -15.48 8.58 6.16
N TYR A 445 -15.65 8.15 7.40
CA TYR A 445 -16.27 8.92 8.46
C TYR A 445 -15.54 10.24 8.79
N ASP A 446 -14.22 10.30 8.51
CA ASP A 446 -13.34 11.43 8.73
C ASP A 446 -13.14 12.33 7.48
N PHE A 447 -13.86 12.03 6.37
CA PHE A 447 -13.79 12.82 5.13
C PHE A 447 -15.00 13.73 4.97
N GLY A 448 -14.80 14.86 4.26
CA GLY A 448 -15.88 15.76 3.87
C GLY A 448 -16.87 15.13 2.88
N VAL A 449 -18.07 15.70 2.78
CA VAL A 449 -19.15 15.21 1.89
C VAL A 449 -18.72 15.25 0.42
N ASP A 450 -17.87 16.19 0.04
CA ASP A 450 -17.26 16.32 -1.30
C ASP A 450 -16.38 15.14 -1.70
N LYS A 451 -15.97 14.30 -0.75
CA LYS A 451 -15.18 13.07 -0.95
C LYS A 451 -16.03 11.80 -1.02
N THR A 452 -17.33 11.93 -1.20
CA THR A 452 -18.20 10.76 -1.36
C THR A 452 -18.00 10.14 -2.74
N LEU A 453 -17.66 8.86 -2.75
CA LEU A 453 -17.40 8.08 -3.97
C LEU A 453 -18.56 7.16 -4.27
N ARG A 454 -18.79 6.93 -5.56
CA ARG A 454 -19.71 5.90 -6.07
C ARG A 454 -18.98 5.00 -7.04
N LEU A 455 -18.98 3.70 -6.75
CA LEU A 455 -18.56 2.66 -7.65
C LEU A 455 -19.80 1.96 -8.23
N SER A 456 -19.91 1.93 -9.54
CA SER A 456 -21.04 1.33 -10.26
C SER A 456 -20.59 0.13 -11.07
N LEU A 457 -21.24 -1.00 -10.87
CA LEU A 457 -21.09 -2.24 -11.62
C LEU A 457 -22.43 -2.47 -12.34
N LYS A 458 -22.46 -2.34 -13.69
CA LYS A 458 -23.72 -2.34 -14.44
C LYS A 458 -24.08 -3.68 -15.06
N GLN A 459 -23.12 -4.56 -15.24
CA GLN A 459 -23.28 -5.87 -15.90
C GLN A 459 -22.51 -6.96 -15.14
N GLY A 460 -22.68 -6.98 -13.82
CA GLY A 460 -22.00 -7.94 -12.97
C GLY A 460 -20.48 -7.79 -12.98
N ILE A 461 -19.80 -8.90 -12.77
CA ILE A 461 -18.35 -8.99 -12.62
C ILE A 461 -17.63 -8.87 -13.99
N GLY A 462 -18.34 -9.08 -15.08
CA GLY A 462 -17.78 -9.07 -16.46
C GLY A 462 -17.51 -7.67 -16.99
N SER A 463 -18.05 -6.61 -16.38
CA SER A 463 -17.85 -5.24 -16.80
C SER A 463 -16.83 -4.48 -15.94
N ARG A 464 -16.14 -3.51 -16.53
CA ARG A 464 -15.27 -2.63 -15.76
C ARG A 464 -16.12 -1.73 -14.85
N PRO A 465 -15.76 -1.62 -13.56
CA PRO A 465 -16.46 -0.72 -12.65
C PRO A 465 -16.26 0.75 -13.05
N ILE A 466 -17.28 1.57 -12.79
CA ILE A 466 -17.24 3.01 -13.04
C ILE A 466 -17.17 3.72 -11.70
N LEU A 467 -16.06 4.43 -11.47
CA LEU A 467 -15.88 5.25 -10.26
C LEU A 467 -16.27 6.70 -10.58
N SER A 468 -17.06 7.31 -9.71
CA SER A 468 -17.47 8.71 -9.81
C SER A 468 -17.61 9.34 -8.42
N ILE A 469 -17.63 10.68 -8.38
CA ILE A 469 -18.04 11.42 -7.19
C ILE A 469 -19.57 11.34 -7.11
N ALA A 470 -20.08 10.93 -5.94
CA ALA A 470 -21.52 10.86 -5.73
C ALA A 470 -22.12 12.25 -5.43
N PRO A 471 -23.38 12.51 -5.88
CA PRO A 471 -24.10 13.70 -5.46
C PRO A 471 -24.20 13.80 -3.91
N ALA A 472 -24.13 15.01 -3.38
CA ALA A 472 -24.23 15.23 -1.92
C ALA A 472 -25.54 14.68 -1.31
N SER A 473 -26.63 14.63 -2.09
CA SER A 473 -27.91 14.03 -1.70
C SER A 473 -27.84 12.53 -1.41
N ASP A 474 -26.87 11.85 -2.03
CA ASP A 474 -26.71 10.40 -1.93
C ASP A 474 -25.63 9.99 -0.92
N ALA A 475 -24.93 10.97 -0.36
CA ALA A 475 -23.86 10.75 0.59
C ALA A 475 -24.41 10.20 1.92
N PRO A 476 -23.81 9.12 2.48
CA PRO A 476 -24.11 8.69 3.85
C PRO A 476 -23.92 9.85 4.84
N LYS A 477 -24.95 10.16 5.63
CA LYS A 477 -24.99 11.38 6.49
C LYS A 477 -23.77 11.50 7.40
N ASN A 478 -23.40 10.41 8.03
CA ASN A 478 -22.32 10.37 9.01
C ASN A 478 -21.02 9.76 8.46
N GLY A 479 -20.89 9.59 7.13
CA GLY A 479 -19.94 8.64 6.55
C GLY A 479 -20.49 7.22 6.60
N GLY A 480 -19.71 6.24 6.11
CA GLY A 480 -20.13 4.85 6.01
C GLY A 480 -20.36 4.41 4.57
N THR A 481 -21.14 3.35 4.39
CA THR A 481 -21.33 2.73 3.07
C THR A 481 -22.80 2.42 2.80
N LYS A 482 -23.22 2.65 1.55
CA LYS A 482 -24.54 2.31 1.03
C LYS A 482 -24.36 1.44 -0.21
N ILE A 483 -24.80 0.19 -0.13
CA ILE A 483 -24.81 -0.77 -1.24
C ILE A 483 -26.22 -0.92 -1.75
N ALA A 484 -26.45 -0.63 -3.02
CA ALA A 484 -27.72 -0.80 -3.70
C ALA A 484 -27.58 -1.85 -4.80
N VAL A 485 -28.42 -2.87 -4.78
CA VAL A 485 -28.44 -3.98 -5.74
C VAL A 485 -29.79 -3.99 -6.44
N LYS A 486 -29.78 -3.93 -7.77
CA LYS A 486 -30.98 -4.10 -8.59
C LYS A 486 -31.32 -5.58 -8.63
N LEU A 487 -32.44 -5.95 -8.02
CA LEU A 487 -32.87 -7.34 -7.95
C LEU A 487 -33.34 -7.85 -9.31
N ARG A 488 -32.98 -9.11 -9.63
CA ARG A 488 -33.48 -9.77 -10.86
C ARG A 488 -34.97 -10.04 -10.80
N SER A 489 -35.53 -10.19 -9.60
CA SER A 489 -36.96 -10.45 -9.36
C SER A 489 -37.41 -9.74 -8.08
N ASP A 490 -38.71 -9.49 -7.95
CA ASP A 490 -39.29 -8.92 -6.73
C ASP A 490 -39.24 -9.97 -5.59
N PRO A 491 -38.49 -9.72 -4.50
CA PRO A 491 -38.35 -10.67 -3.39
C PRO A 491 -39.68 -10.97 -2.67
N ARG A 492 -40.67 -10.10 -2.82
CA ARG A 492 -42.02 -10.32 -2.28
C ARG A 492 -42.77 -11.44 -3.05
N GLN A 493 -42.52 -11.55 -4.35
CA GLN A 493 -43.14 -12.56 -5.21
C GLN A 493 -42.35 -13.89 -5.18
N ASP A 494 -41.04 -13.84 -5.30
CA ASP A 494 -40.19 -15.02 -5.45
C ASP A 494 -39.71 -15.65 -4.14
N LYS A 495 -40.07 -15.05 -2.98
CA LYS A 495 -39.69 -15.55 -1.64
C LYS A 495 -38.19 -15.75 -1.45
N ILE A 496 -37.37 -14.96 -2.13
CA ILE A 496 -35.90 -15.06 -2.11
C ILE A 496 -35.35 -15.01 -0.68
N PHE A 497 -35.95 -14.21 0.20
CA PHE A 497 -35.56 -14.06 1.60
C PHE A 497 -36.48 -14.79 2.58
N SER A 498 -37.30 -15.73 2.10
CA SER A 498 -38.20 -16.48 2.98
C SER A 498 -37.41 -17.44 3.87
N PHE A 499 -37.80 -17.55 5.14
CA PHE A 499 -37.24 -18.52 6.09
C PHE A 499 -38.35 -19.32 6.79
N SER A 500 -38.00 -20.51 7.24
CA SER A 500 -38.92 -21.35 8.00
C SER A 500 -38.53 -21.29 9.47
N VAL A 501 -39.50 -20.96 10.32
CA VAL A 501 -39.38 -21.11 11.78
C VAL A 501 -40.01 -22.48 12.12
N PRO A 502 -39.36 -23.35 12.90
CA PRO A 502 -39.97 -24.61 13.34
C PRO A 502 -41.32 -24.34 13.98
N GLY A 503 -42.40 -24.96 13.43
CA GLY A 503 -43.75 -24.79 13.91
C GLY A 503 -44.55 -23.60 13.37
N GLN A 504 -43.99 -22.80 12.44
CA GLN A 504 -44.68 -21.66 11.81
C GLN A 504 -44.69 -21.81 10.27
N LYS A 505 -45.64 -21.14 9.59
CA LYS A 505 -45.65 -21.05 8.12
C LYS A 505 -44.42 -20.25 7.66
N LYS A 506 -43.91 -20.55 6.46
CA LYS A 506 -42.83 -19.78 5.81
C LYS A 506 -43.15 -18.29 5.86
N HIS A 507 -42.23 -17.55 6.39
CA HIS A 507 -42.34 -16.13 6.57
C HIS A 507 -41.33 -15.39 5.66
N ASN A 508 -41.82 -14.41 4.90
CA ASN A 508 -40.95 -13.48 4.16
C ASN A 508 -40.93 -12.19 4.92
N PRO A 509 -39.76 -11.72 5.45
CA PRO A 509 -39.69 -10.51 6.23
C PRO A 509 -40.15 -9.27 5.46
N PHE A 510 -40.12 -9.30 4.12
CA PHE A 510 -40.58 -8.17 3.29
C PHE A 510 -42.12 -8.17 3.08
N ASP A 511 -42.83 -9.21 3.45
CA ASP A 511 -44.30 -9.23 3.41
C ASP A 511 -44.91 -8.39 4.56
N LEU A 512 -44.15 -8.12 5.61
CA LEU A 512 -44.62 -7.47 6.84
C LEU A 512 -44.25 -5.97 6.93
N PHE A 513 -43.33 -5.50 6.11
CA PHE A 513 -42.77 -4.16 6.25
C PHE A 513 -42.69 -3.45 4.90
N GLU A 514 -43.43 -2.36 4.80
CA GLU A 514 -43.44 -1.54 3.57
C GLU A 514 -42.14 -0.76 3.37
N GLU A 515 -41.31 -0.49 4.42
CA GLU A 515 -40.12 0.34 4.30
C GLU A 515 -38.86 -0.09 5.08
N ASN A 516 -38.94 -0.86 6.19
CA ASN A 516 -37.77 -1.21 7.02
C ASN A 516 -37.89 -2.58 7.71
N LEU A 517 -36.81 -3.35 7.72
CA LEU A 517 -36.72 -4.59 8.51
C LEU A 517 -36.41 -4.28 9.98
N VAL A 518 -37.13 -4.96 10.90
CA VAL A 518 -36.87 -4.84 12.34
C VAL A 518 -35.67 -5.72 12.72
N ALA A 519 -34.88 -5.30 13.72
CA ALA A 519 -33.67 -6.02 14.14
C ALA A 519 -33.89 -7.49 14.49
N THR A 520 -35.03 -7.85 15.09
CA THR A 520 -35.42 -9.24 15.42
C THR A 520 -35.58 -10.11 14.19
N ASP A 521 -36.10 -9.57 13.09
CA ASP A 521 -36.26 -10.32 11.84
C ASP A 521 -34.94 -10.43 11.09
N LEU A 522 -34.06 -9.43 11.20
CA LEU A 522 -32.70 -9.52 10.68
C LEU A 522 -31.90 -10.61 11.39
N HIS A 523 -31.97 -10.77 12.71
CA HIS A 523 -31.33 -11.87 13.44
C HIS A 523 -31.81 -13.23 12.96
N ARG A 524 -33.12 -13.40 12.76
CA ARG A 524 -33.69 -14.65 12.23
C ARG A 524 -33.25 -14.92 10.80
N LEU A 525 -33.15 -13.88 9.97
CA LEU A 525 -32.74 -13.99 8.57
C LEU A 525 -31.29 -14.44 8.42
N ILE A 526 -30.39 -13.94 9.26
CA ILE A 526 -28.95 -14.26 9.22
C ILE A 526 -28.61 -15.56 9.97
N GLY A 527 -29.58 -16.19 10.66
CA GLY A 527 -29.39 -17.47 11.31
C GLY A 527 -28.58 -17.42 12.61
N GLN A 528 -28.66 -16.32 13.34
CA GLN A 528 -28.12 -16.18 14.71
C GLN A 528 -29.23 -16.31 15.75
#